data_226de16ea6129eb46cd595d941558c45
#
_entry.id   226de16ea6129eb46cd595d941558c45
#
_cell.length_a   1.000
_cell.length_b   1.000
_cell.length_c   1.000
_cell.angle_alpha   90.00
_cell.angle_beta   90.00
_cell.angle_gamma   90.00
#
_symmetry.space_group_name_H-M   'P 1'
#
loop_
_entity.id
_entity.type
_entity.pdbx_description
1 polymer ?
#
loop_
_entity_poly.entity_id
_entity_poly.type
_entity_poly.pdbx_seq_one_letter_code
_entity_poly.pdbx_strand_id
1 'polypeptide(L)'
;MLCTAALAATCGLAACGSSQTSSSGASTSKRTDFVLGGLFPETGSLSYVAPAQMAAFKLAAQDINAAGGVLGKSIATTIADVSDADHADQNTAGLQSVLSKNPSVIVGNPSSGVVKNTYHEAEGSKVVMISNGATAASLSGISDYFYRTVPPDTVQGAVLADTIAQDGVQKLAIACFNDEAGNGIRDVVVKHLQSAGVDIVYGEKESFDPTEKNFSSLASSIKASNPDAVLVIAFDQTVPLIKSLSSVGVNTKHLYFFDGNMSDYSKTLDAGMLEGDKGTVPGAIATAEFRKRLKTIDSSLTTYTFSAETYDAVILAALAAQKGGSTDSGTVKDNLASVSGTDGGTKCTSYRACVTALKNGKDITYSGLAGIGPFNTKHDPSSASIGVFTYDASNLPQFDHSQTGKVS
;
A
#
# COMPACT_ATOMS: atom_id res chain seq x y z
N MET A 1 -35.98 -81.34 -22.40
CA MET A 1 -35.11 -82.21 -21.57
C MET A 1 -34.57 -81.34 -20.44
N LEU A 2 -35.23 -81.42 -19.29
CA LEU A 2 -34.80 -82.12 -18.09
C LEU A 2 -33.43 -81.61 -17.62
N CYS A 3 -33.11 -81.25 -16.41
CA CYS A 3 -33.71 -81.42 -15.05
C CYS A 3 -32.92 -80.52 -14.12
N THR A 4 -33.58 -79.96 -13.17
CA THR A 4 -33.62 -80.09 -11.70
C THR A 4 -32.46 -79.46 -10.95
N ALA A 5 -32.74 -78.44 -10.20
CA ALA A 5 -33.08 -78.30 -8.78
C ALA A 5 -32.03 -78.85 -7.79
N ALA A 6 -31.61 -78.03 -6.87
CA ALA A 6 -31.57 -78.32 -5.46
C ALA A 6 -31.31 -77.12 -4.57
N LEU A 7 -32.13 -76.91 -3.63
CA LEU A 7 -32.11 -76.03 -2.45
C LEU A 7 -31.11 -76.60 -1.43
N ALA A 8 -30.40 -75.70 -0.71
CA ALA A 8 -30.09 -75.95 0.69
C ALA A 8 -29.83 -74.62 1.42
N ALA A 9 -30.66 -74.38 2.37
CA ALA A 9 -30.58 -73.38 3.41
C ALA A 9 -29.75 -73.89 4.57
N THR A 10 -28.93 -73.11 5.20
CA THR A 10 -28.57 -73.25 6.61
C THR A 10 -28.20 -71.94 7.28
N CYS A 11 -28.74 -71.84 8.44
CA CYS A 11 -28.76 -70.72 9.41
C CYS A 11 -27.43 -70.26 9.95
N GLY A 12 -27.33 -68.98 10.24
CA GLY A 12 -27.05 -68.43 11.55
C GLY A 12 -25.61 -68.35 12.03
N LEU A 13 -25.23 -67.12 12.33
CA LEU A 13 -24.72 -66.76 13.66
C LEU A 13 -24.35 -65.28 13.69
N ALA A 14 -24.93 -64.56 14.61
CA ALA A 14 -24.63 -63.20 14.95
C ALA A 14 -23.22 -63.12 15.55
N ALA A 15 -22.38 -62.21 15.04
CA ALA A 15 -21.18 -61.76 15.72
C ALA A 15 -21.22 -60.25 15.79
N CYS A 16 -21.38 -59.70 16.99
CA CYS A 16 -21.14 -58.30 17.32
C CYS A 16 -19.66 -57.98 17.01
N GLY A 17 -19.43 -57.17 15.99
CA GLY A 17 -18.14 -56.59 15.65
C GLY A 17 -18.22 -55.10 15.86
N SER A 18 -17.50 -54.60 16.87
CA SER A 18 -17.25 -53.23 17.22
C SER A 18 -17.05 -52.35 15.99
N SER A 19 -17.90 -51.33 15.83
CA SER A 19 -17.69 -50.23 14.91
C SER A 19 -16.43 -49.47 15.32
N GLN A 20 -15.28 -49.79 14.72
CA GLN A 20 -14.18 -48.87 14.63
C GLN A 20 -14.60 -47.74 13.72
N THR A 21 -14.96 -46.60 14.32
CA THR A 21 -14.93 -45.29 13.68
C THR A 21 -13.50 -45.04 13.24
N SER A 22 -13.18 -45.38 12.00
CA SER A 22 -11.99 -44.83 11.32
C SER A 22 -12.24 -43.35 11.18
N SER A 23 -11.71 -42.57 12.11
CA SER A 23 -11.48 -41.15 11.88
C SER A 23 -10.45 -41.09 10.74
N SER A 24 -10.96 -40.97 9.50
CA SER A 24 -10.18 -40.49 8.38
C SER A 24 -9.76 -39.06 8.72
N GLY A 25 -8.64 -38.93 9.41
CA GLY A 25 -7.91 -37.67 9.44
C GLY A 25 -7.60 -37.31 8.00
N ALA A 26 -8.41 -36.44 7.42
CA ALA A 26 -8.07 -35.79 6.17
C ALA A 26 -6.73 -35.09 6.42
N SER A 27 -5.64 -35.72 5.99
CA SER A 27 -4.36 -35.06 5.83
C SER A 27 -4.58 -33.99 4.76
N THR A 28 -4.95 -32.80 5.18
CA THR A 28 -4.99 -31.64 4.29
C THR A 28 -3.54 -31.42 3.85
N SER A 29 -3.22 -31.87 2.65
CA SER A 29 -1.93 -31.58 2.03
C SER A 29 -1.77 -30.07 2.01
N LYS A 30 -0.72 -29.59 2.69
CA LYS A 30 -0.43 -28.14 2.69
C LYS A 30 -0.28 -27.65 1.26
N ARG A 31 -0.96 -26.55 0.94
CA ARG A 31 -0.84 -25.88 -0.36
C ARG A 31 0.59 -25.41 -0.57
N THR A 32 1.12 -25.61 -1.76
CA THR A 32 2.51 -25.21 -2.12
C THR A 32 2.62 -24.35 -3.36
N ASP A 33 1.50 -24.08 -4.05
CA ASP A 33 1.49 -23.18 -5.20
C ASP A 33 1.22 -21.73 -4.74
N PHE A 34 2.26 -20.89 -4.80
CA PHE A 34 2.14 -19.49 -4.38
C PHE A 34 1.65 -18.65 -5.55
N VAL A 35 0.48 -18.06 -5.40
CA VAL A 35 -0.12 -17.12 -6.34
C VAL A 35 -0.07 -15.72 -5.73
N LEU A 36 0.69 -14.83 -6.35
CA LEU A 36 0.83 -13.43 -5.95
C LEU A 36 -0.19 -12.59 -6.71
N GLY A 37 -1.19 -12.08 -6.01
CA GLY A 37 -2.18 -11.13 -6.52
C GLY A 37 -1.65 -9.70 -6.45
N GLY A 38 -1.92 -8.88 -7.48
CA GLY A 38 -1.62 -7.46 -7.51
C GLY A 38 -2.87 -6.64 -7.82
N LEU A 39 -3.12 -5.58 -7.05
CA LEU A 39 -4.17 -4.60 -7.31
C LEU A 39 -3.51 -3.23 -7.48
N PHE A 40 -3.52 -2.69 -8.69
CA PHE A 40 -2.89 -1.41 -8.99
C PHE A 40 -3.84 -0.48 -9.73
N PRO A 41 -3.72 0.85 -9.55
CA PRO A 41 -4.55 1.83 -10.25
C PRO A 41 -3.95 2.10 -11.65
N GLU A 42 -4.13 1.16 -12.60
CA GLU A 42 -3.65 1.36 -13.97
C GLU A 42 -4.46 2.47 -14.67
N THR A 43 -5.68 2.73 -14.19
CA THR A 43 -6.53 3.86 -14.57
C THR A 43 -6.90 4.71 -13.35
N GLY A 44 -7.60 5.84 -13.56
CA GLY A 44 -8.04 6.73 -12.49
C GLY A 44 -6.96 7.72 -12.03
N SER A 45 -7.27 8.42 -10.95
CA SER A 45 -6.55 9.60 -10.47
C SER A 45 -5.13 9.34 -9.94
N LEU A 46 -4.80 8.08 -9.60
CA LEU A 46 -3.48 7.63 -9.17
C LEU A 46 -2.72 6.80 -10.22
N SER A 47 -3.18 6.79 -11.47
CA SER A 47 -2.55 5.97 -12.52
C SER A 47 -1.07 6.28 -12.75
N TYR A 48 -0.60 7.49 -12.43
CA TYR A 48 0.79 7.90 -12.58
C TYR A 48 1.79 7.17 -11.65
N VAL A 49 1.33 6.58 -10.52
CA VAL A 49 2.20 5.82 -9.62
C VAL A 49 2.24 4.32 -9.95
N ALA A 50 1.24 3.80 -10.66
CA ALA A 50 1.10 2.37 -10.95
C ALA A 50 2.30 1.75 -11.68
N PRO A 51 2.92 2.37 -12.71
CA PRO A 51 4.03 1.76 -13.44
C PRO A 51 5.21 1.36 -12.55
N ALA A 52 5.62 2.23 -11.62
CA ALA A 52 6.74 1.94 -10.71
C ALA A 52 6.41 0.82 -9.71
N GLN A 53 5.19 0.79 -9.21
CA GLN A 53 4.70 -0.24 -8.30
C GLN A 53 4.61 -1.59 -9.01
N MET A 54 4.03 -1.63 -10.20
CA MET A 54 3.96 -2.85 -11.01
C MET A 54 5.34 -3.37 -11.41
N ALA A 55 6.29 -2.48 -11.71
CA ALA A 55 7.68 -2.86 -11.96
C ALA A 55 8.32 -3.48 -10.71
N ALA A 56 8.10 -2.91 -9.53
CA ALA A 56 8.60 -3.43 -8.25
C ALA A 56 7.98 -4.80 -7.90
N PHE A 57 6.68 -4.95 -8.11
CA PHE A 57 5.96 -6.23 -7.94
C PHE A 57 6.54 -7.33 -8.85
N LYS A 58 6.74 -7.04 -10.13
CA LYS A 58 7.34 -7.97 -11.09
C LYS A 58 8.79 -8.30 -10.76
N LEU A 59 9.58 -7.29 -10.36
CA LEU A 59 10.98 -7.45 -9.98
C LEU A 59 11.12 -8.35 -8.73
N ALA A 60 10.30 -8.14 -7.71
CA ALA A 60 10.28 -8.98 -6.51
C ALA A 60 9.92 -10.44 -6.85
N ALA A 61 8.93 -10.66 -7.72
CA ALA A 61 8.58 -12.00 -8.20
C ALA A 61 9.73 -12.67 -8.97
N GLN A 62 10.47 -11.92 -9.80
CA GLN A 62 11.67 -12.44 -10.47
C GLN A 62 12.76 -12.82 -9.47
N ASP A 63 13.03 -12.00 -8.45
CA ASP A 63 14.04 -12.30 -7.43
C ASP A 63 13.69 -13.54 -6.61
N ILE A 64 12.42 -13.70 -6.25
CA ILE A 64 11.91 -14.89 -5.57
C ILE A 64 12.16 -16.13 -6.45
N ASN A 65 11.77 -16.10 -7.71
CA ASN A 65 11.94 -17.21 -8.65
C ASN A 65 13.42 -17.53 -8.88
N ALA A 66 14.27 -16.50 -9.04
CA ALA A 66 15.72 -16.67 -9.17
C ALA A 66 16.39 -17.24 -7.91
N ALA A 67 15.75 -17.12 -6.74
CA ALA A 67 16.19 -17.71 -5.49
C ALA A 67 15.64 -19.13 -5.26
N GLY A 68 14.86 -19.70 -6.19
CA GLY A 68 14.29 -21.04 -6.12
C GLY A 68 12.80 -21.06 -5.75
N GLY A 69 12.12 -19.92 -5.83
CA GLY A 69 10.67 -19.79 -5.58
C GLY A 69 10.29 -19.94 -4.11
N VAL A 70 9.00 -20.10 -3.86
CA VAL A 70 8.44 -20.38 -2.53
C VAL A 70 8.24 -21.87 -2.38
N LEU A 71 8.73 -22.44 -1.27
CA LEU A 71 8.71 -23.90 -0.99
C LEU A 71 9.25 -24.75 -2.17
N GLY A 72 10.23 -24.21 -2.92
CA GLY A 72 10.88 -24.88 -4.04
C GLY A 72 10.12 -24.81 -5.36
N LYS A 73 9.05 -24.03 -5.45
CA LYS A 73 8.25 -23.82 -6.66
C LYS A 73 8.27 -22.37 -7.09
N SER A 74 8.33 -22.13 -8.39
CA SER A 74 8.15 -20.79 -8.96
C SER A 74 6.77 -20.24 -8.61
N ILE A 75 6.72 -18.94 -8.32
CA ILE A 75 5.46 -18.25 -8.02
C ILE A 75 4.75 -17.82 -9.30
N ALA A 76 3.42 -17.86 -9.29
CA ALA A 76 2.57 -17.27 -10.31
C ALA A 76 2.13 -15.87 -9.90
N THR A 77 1.88 -15.01 -10.88
CA THR A 77 1.40 -13.63 -10.64
C THR A 77 0.10 -13.38 -11.39
N THR A 78 -0.79 -12.59 -10.81
CA THR A 78 -1.99 -12.06 -11.44
C THR A 78 -2.14 -10.59 -11.01
N ILE A 79 -2.51 -9.72 -11.94
CA ILE A 79 -2.68 -8.28 -11.69
C ILE A 79 -4.04 -7.88 -12.23
N ALA A 80 -4.70 -6.95 -11.54
CA ALA A 80 -5.92 -6.30 -12.01
C ALA A 80 -5.84 -4.79 -11.76
N ASP A 81 -6.42 -4.03 -12.69
CA ASP A 81 -6.71 -2.61 -12.52
C ASP A 81 -7.89 -2.44 -11.56
N VAL A 82 -7.72 -1.54 -10.60
CA VAL A 82 -8.75 -1.19 -9.62
C VAL A 82 -9.14 0.29 -9.68
N SER A 83 -8.60 1.05 -10.61
CA SER A 83 -8.88 2.49 -10.75
C SER A 83 -8.71 3.27 -9.44
N ASP A 84 -9.58 4.22 -9.17
CA ASP A 84 -9.63 5.03 -7.94
C ASP A 84 -10.90 4.76 -7.12
N ALA A 85 -11.05 5.46 -5.99
CA ALA A 85 -12.12 5.22 -5.03
C ALA A 85 -13.53 5.52 -5.58
N ASP A 86 -13.63 6.42 -6.56
CA ASP A 86 -14.92 6.83 -7.17
C ASP A 86 -15.46 5.76 -8.14
N HIS A 87 -14.65 4.77 -8.48
CA HIS A 87 -14.99 3.65 -9.37
C HIS A 87 -15.18 2.34 -8.58
N ALA A 88 -16.06 2.34 -7.56
CA ALA A 88 -16.27 1.22 -6.66
C ALA A 88 -16.59 -0.12 -7.37
N ASP A 89 -17.33 -0.08 -8.48
CA ASP A 89 -17.62 -1.26 -9.29
C ASP A 89 -16.35 -1.86 -9.90
N GLN A 90 -15.43 -1.02 -10.37
CA GLN A 90 -14.14 -1.45 -10.92
C GLN A 90 -13.21 -1.96 -9.82
N ASN A 91 -13.23 -1.33 -8.63
CA ASN A 91 -12.50 -1.82 -7.47
C ASN A 91 -12.90 -3.26 -7.14
N THR A 92 -14.22 -3.50 -7.05
CA THR A 92 -14.80 -4.82 -6.76
C THR A 92 -14.47 -5.82 -7.87
N ALA A 93 -14.67 -5.46 -9.13
CA ALA A 93 -14.40 -6.35 -10.27
C ALA A 93 -12.90 -6.74 -10.35
N GLY A 94 -11.99 -5.79 -10.11
CA GLY A 94 -10.55 -6.06 -10.05
C GLY A 94 -10.19 -7.01 -8.93
N LEU A 95 -10.71 -6.78 -7.72
CA LEU A 95 -10.51 -7.68 -6.58
C LEU A 95 -11.04 -9.09 -6.89
N GLN A 96 -12.26 -9.23 -7.39
CA GLN A 96 -12.86 -10.53 -7.71
C GLN A 96 -12.07 -11.27 -8.79
N SER A 97 -11.55 -10.55 -9.80
CA SER A 97 -10.67 -11.12 -10.81
C SER A 97 -9.44 -11.78 -10.19
N VAL A 98 -8.79 -11.10 -9.24
CA VAL A 98 -7.62 -11.63 -8.51
C VAL A 98 -8.03 -12.77 -7.58
N LEU A 99 -9.09 -12.63 -6.79
CA LEU A 99 -9.58 -13.67 -5.88
C LEU A 99 -9.95 -14.98 -6.62
N SER A 100 -10.45 -14.89 -7.86
CA SER A 100 -10.76 -16.07 -8.70
C SER A 100 -9.54 -16.94 -9.00
N LYS A 101 -8.32 -16.42 -8.85
CA LYS A 101 -7.05 -17.14 -9.03
C LYS A 101 -6.55 -17.79 -7.75
N ASN A 102 -7.35 -17.72 -6.67
CA ASN A 102 -7.01 -18.25 -5.36
C ASN A 102 -5.63 -17.77 -4.87
N PRO A 103 -5.43 -16.44 -4.68
CA PRO A 103 -4.13 -15.89 -4.33
C PRO A 103 -3.68 -16.32 -2.92
N SER A 104 -2.37 -16.41 -2.73
CA SER A 104 -1.75 -16.58 -1.41
C SER A 104 -1.70 -15.28 -0.64
N VAL A 105 -1.63 -14.17 -1.36
CA VAL A 105 -1.59 -12.80 -0.87
C VAL A 105 -2.03 -11.86 -1.99
N ILE A 106 -2.61 -10.74 -1.61
CA ILE A 106 -2.84 -9.60 -2.49
C ILE A 106 -1.90 -8.47 -2.06
N VAL A 107 -1.09 -7.95 -2.98
CA VAL A 107 -0.22 -6.79 -2.78
C VAL A 107 -0.73 -5.62 -3.61
N GLY A 108 -0.69 -4.43 -3.05
CA GLY A 108 -1.34 -3.24 -3.57
C GLY A 108 -2.53 -2.97 -2.64
N ASN A 109 -3.20 -2.03 -2.77
CA ASN A 109 -3.48 -0.90 -3.57
C ASN A 109 -2.92 0.37 -2.87
N PRO A 110 -2.47 1.39 -3.58
CA PRO A 110 -1.97 2.62 -2.95
C PRO A 110 -3.06 3.58 -2.49
N SER A 111 -4.31 3.43 -2.93
CA SER A 111 -5.42 4.30 -2.56
C SER A 111 -6.11 3.83 -1.28
N SER A 112 -6.19 4.71 -0.28
CA SER A 112 -6.92 4.45 0.96
C SER A 112 -8.41 4.23 0.74
N GLY A 113 -9.02 4.97 -0.18
CA GLY A 113 -10.44 4.81 -0.53
C GLY A 113 -10.71 3.46 -1.20
N VAL A 114 -9.84 3.01 -2.12
CA VAL A 114 -9.99 1.67 -2.74
C VAL A 114 -9.78 0.56 -1.72
N VAL A 115 -8.85 0.71 -0.76
CA VAL A 115 -8.73 -0.25 0.36
C VAL A 115 -10.03 -0.32 1.13
N LYS A 116 -10.67 0.82 1.46
CA LYS A 116 -11.98 0.86 2.14
C LYS A 116 -13.06 0.14 1.35
N ASN A 117 -13.07 0.26 0.03
CA ASN A 117 -14.05 -0.40 -0.84
C ASN A 117 -13.84 -1.92 -0.96
N THR A 118 -12.62 -2.44 -0.68
CA THR A 118 -12.23 -3.80 -1.05
C THR A 118 -11.85 -4.71 0.11
N TYR A 119 -11.40 -4.18 1.26
CA TYR A 119 -10.81 -4.99 2.33
C TYR A 119 -11.79 -5.99 2.95
N HIS A 120 -13.07 -5.65 3.09
CA HIS A 120 -14.08 -6.56 3.65
C HIS A 120 -14.27 -7.83 2.80
N GLU A 121 -14.22 -7.69 1.47
CA GLU A 121 -14.37 -8.84 0.57
C GLU A 121 -13.11 -9.72 0.59
N ALA A 122 -11.91 -9.10 0.66
CA ALA A 122 -10.65 -9.83 0.84
C ALA A 122 -10.63 -10.60 2.16
N GLU A 123 -11.06 -9.97 3.29
CA GLU A 123 -11.19 -10.59 4.60
C GLU A 123 -12.22 -11.71 4.59
N GLY A 124 -13.41 -11.49 4.01
CA GLY A 124 -14.45 -12.49 3.85
C GLY A 124 -13.99 -13.73 3.06
N SER A 125 -13.10 -13.53 2.10
CA SER A 125 -12.40 -14.56 1.33
C SER A 125 -11.20 -15.17 2.08
N LYS A 126 -10.86 -14.66 3.27
CA LYS A 126 -9.69 -15.04 4.07
C LYS A 126 -8.37 -14.90 3.32
N VAL A 127 -8.25 -13.86 2.51
CA VAL A 127 -7.06 -13.52 1.76
C VAL A 127 -6.40 -12.27 2.36
N VAL A 128 -5.13 -12.39 2.77
CA VAL A 128 -4.39 -11.27 3.32
C VAL A 128 -4.05 -10.24 2.23
N MET A 129 -4.29 -8.98 2.53
CA MET A 129 -3.97 -7.84 1.69
C MET A 129 -2.82 -7.05 2.34
N ILE A 130 -1.80 -6.72 1.56
CA ILE A 130 -0.69 -5.86 2.00
C ILE A 130 -0.68 -4.61 1.13
N SER A 131 -1.17 -3.50 1.66
CA SER A 131 -1.12 -2.23 0.94
C SER A 131 0.29 -1.65 0.93
N ASN A 132 0.67 -1.12 -0.22
CA ASN A 132 1.97 -0.51 -0.47
C ASN A 132 1.96 1.03 -0.41
N GLY A 133 0.77 1.66 -0.31
CA GLY A 133 0.66 3.11 -0.40
C GLY A 133 -0.57 3.73 0.27
N ALA A 134 -1.50 2.92 0.83
CA ALA A 134 -2.67 3.44 1.53
C ALA A 134 -2.30 3.93 2.94
N THR A 135 -2.19 5.23 3.09
CA THR A 135 -1.62 5.89 4.28
C THR A 135 -2.65 6.29 5.33
N ALA A 136 -3.96 6.36 5.00
CA ALA A 136 -4.98 6.87 5.91
C ALA A 136 -4.89 6.23 7.31
N ALA A 137 -4.94 7.07 8.36
CA ALA A 137 -4.85 6.65 9.75
C ALA A 137 -5.97 5.68 10.16
N SER A 138 -7.15 5.80 9.55
CA SER A 138 -8.32 4.94 9.77
C SER A 138 -8.12 3.49 9.35
N LEU A 139 -7.08 3.20 8.55
CA LEU A 139 -6.75 1.84 8.11
C LEU A 139 -5.93 1.07 9.15
N SER A 140 -5.38 1.73 10.17
CA SER A 140 -4.60 1.08 11.24
C SER A 140 -5.46 0.10 12.04
N GLY A 141 -5.20 -1.21 11.90
CA GLY A 141 -5.94 -2.25 12.59
C GLY A 141 -7.37 -2.46 12.07
N ILE A 142 -7.64 -2.09 10.83
CA ILE A 142 -8.99 -2.19 10.24
C ILE A 142 -9.48 -3.64 10.07
N SER A 143 -8.53 -4.58 9.91
CA SER A 143 -8.78 -6.01 9.77
C SER A 143 -7.54 -6.83 10.13
N ASP A 144 -7.74 -8.05 10.65
CA ASP A 144 -6.66 -9.03 10.86
C ASP A 144 -6.04 -9.52 9.55
N TYR A 145 -6.69 -9.28 8.41
CA TYR A 145 -6.22 -9.64 7.07
C TYR A 145 -5.63 -8.44 6.30
N PHE A 146 -5.51 -7.28 6.96
CA PHE A 146 -4.94 -6.09 6.35
C PHE A 146 -3.60 -5.73 6.98
N TYR A 147 -2.57 -5.57 6.16
CA TYR A 147 -1.25 -5.07 6.48
C TYR A 147 -0.87 -3.94 5.55
N ARG A 148 0.12 -3.14 5.91
CA ARG A 148 0.71 -2.17 4.98
C ARG A 148 2.20 -1.99 5.20
N THR A 149 2.93 -1.72 4.13
CA THR A 149 4.37 -1.43 4.15
C THR A 149 4.67 0.06 4.05
N VAL A 150 3.64 0.90 3.95
CA VAL A 150 3.74 2.36 4.00
C VAL A 150 3.37 2.86 5.40
N PRO A 151 4.06 3.89 5.94
CA PRO A 151 3.68 4.51 7.22
C PRO A 151 2.31 5.20 7.16
N PRO A 152 1.58 5.25 8.29
CA PRO A 152 0.30 5.97 8.37
C PRO A 152 0.47 7.49 8.38
N ASP A 153 -0.57 8.20 7.95
CA ASP A 153 -0.68 9.67 7.93
C ASP A 153 -0.47 10.33 9.28
N THR A 154 -0.64 9.60 10.38
CA THR A 154 -0.33 10.13 11.71
C THR A 154 1.11 10.61 11.85
N VAL A 155 2.05 9.98 11.11
CA VAL A 155 3.45 10.42 11.09
C VAL A 155 3.69 11.43 9.96
N GLN A 156 3.18 11.17 8.76
CA GLN A 156 3.36 12.08 7.64
C GLN A 156 2.72 13.45 7.88
N GLY A 157 1.47 13.47 8.36
CA GLY A 157 0.77 14.72 8.64
C GLY A 157 1.44 15.57 9.72
N ALA A 158 2.06 14.93 10.74
CA ALA A 158 2.86 15.63 11.72
C ALA A 158 4.10 16.28 11.10
N VAL A 159 4.85 15.54 10.27
CA VAL A 159 6.05 16.07 9.58
C VAL A 159 5.67 17.20 8.60
N LEU A 160 4.56 17.06 7.87
CA LEU A 160 4.06 18.10 6.98
C LEU A 160 3.66 19.37 7.76
N ALA A 161 2.95 19.21 8.87
CA ALA A 161 2.58 20.33 9.74
C ALA A 161 3.83 21.02 10.33
N ASP A 162 4.82 20.25 10.80
CA ASP A 162 6.07 20.81 11.30
C ASP A 162 6.81 21.59 10.21
N THR A 163 6.83 21.08 8.97
CA THR A 163 7.43 21.76 7.82
C THR A 163 6.75 23.11 7.55
N ILE A 164 5.42 23.16 7.54
CA ILE A 164 4.62 24.38 7.33
C ILE A 164 4.88 25.38 8.46
N ALA A 165 4.86 24.92 9.72
CA ALA A 165 5.07 25.81 10.87
C ALA A 165 6.52 26.38 10.94
N GLN A 166 7.54 25.57 10.60
CA GLN A 166 8.94 25.98 10.55
C GLN A 166 9.20 27.05 9.47
N ASP A 167 8.44 27.04 8.38
CA ASP A 167 8.50 28.08 7.34
C ASP A 167 7.83 29.41 7.79
N GLY A 168 7.27 29.47 9.01
CA GLY A 168 6.71 30.68 9.59
C GLY A 168 5.30 31.01 9.13
N VAL A 169 4.57 30.08 8.52
CA VAL A 169 3.18 30.27 8.09
C VAL A 169 2.31 30.52 9.32
N GLN A 170 1.51 31.60 9.28
CA GLN A 170 0.57 31.97 10.35
C GLN A 170 -0.89 31.66 9.95
N LYS A 171 -1.20 31.75 8.64
CA LYS A 171 -2.54 31.53 8.09
C LYS A 171 -2.45 30.55 6.95
N LEU A 172 -3.04 29.39 7.12
CA LEU A 172 -3.06 28.33 6.10
C LEU A 172 -4.48 28.17 5.54
N ALA A 173 -4.59 28.13 4.21
CA ALA A 173 -5.76 27.56 3.55
C ALA A 173 -5.46 26.12 3.13
N ILE A 174 -6.47 25.25 3.19
CA ILE A 174 -6.35 23.86 2.77
C ILE A 174 -7.35 23.59 1.64
N ALA A 175 -6.86 23.20 0.49
CA ALA A 175 -7.66 22.71 -0.63
C ALA A 175 -7.62 21.18 -0.62
N CYS A 176 -8.64 20.54 -0.07
CA CYS A 176 -8.69 19.11 0.16
C CYS A 176 -9.81 18.47 -0.67
N PHE A 177 -9.51 17.39 -1.40
CA PHE A 177 -10.53 16.59 -2.05
C PHE A 177 -11.23 15.65 -1.02
N ASN A 178 -12.48 15.32 -1.30
CA ASN A 178 -13.30 14.47 -0.41
C ASN A 178 -13.03 12.99 -0.64
N ASP A 179 -11.90 12.52 -0.16
CA ASP A 179 -11.46 11.13 -0.23
C ASP A 179 -10.93 10.68 1.15
N GLU A 180 -10.86 9.37 1.39
CA GLU A 180 -10.38 8.80 2.65
C GLU A 180 -8.95 9.25 2.98
N ALA A 181 -8.05 9.30 1.97
CA ALA A 181 -6.69 9.77 2.17
C ALA A 181 -6.66 11.28 2.45
N GLY A 182 -7.38 12.07 1.64
CA GLY A 182 -7.41 13.53 1.77
C GLY A 182 -7.93 14.00 3.11
N ASN A 183 -9.09 13.52 3.49
CA ASN A 183 -9.71 13.90 4.77
C ASN A 183 -8.84 13.43 5.94
N GLY A 184 -8.24 12.22 5.85
CA GLY A 184 -7.41 11.65 6.90
C GLY A 184 -6.17 12.48 7.20
N ILE A 185 -5.38 12.81 6.17
CA ILE A 185 -4.15 13.59 6.36
C ILE A 185 -4.46 15.05 6.75
N ARG A 186 -5.52 15.66 6.14
CA ARG A 186 -5.98 17.01 6.54
C ARG A 186 -6.22 17.07 8.04
N ASP A 187 -6.97 16.13 8.61
CA ASP A 187 -7.36 16.17 10.01
C ASP A 187 -6.13 16.07 10.93
N VAL A 188 -5.11 15.27 10.55
CA VAL A 188 -3.84 15.21 11.28
C VAL A 188 -3.10 16.55 11.21
N VAL A 189 -2.94 17.12 10.00
CA VAL A 189 -2.24 18.39 9.77
C VAL A 189 -2.93 19.53 10.53
N VAL A 190 -4.25 19.66 10.43
CA VAL A 190 -5.03 20.67 11.14
C VAL A 190 -4.79 20.61 12.64
N LYS A 191 -4.89 19.42 13.24
CA LYS A 191 -4.67 19.23 14.67
C LYS A 191 -3.28 19.68 15.11
N HIS A 192 -2.24 19.33 14.35
CA HIS A 192 -0.86 19.70 14.67
C HIS A 192 -0.61 21.19 14.50
N LEU A 193 -1.08 21.80 13.41
CA LEU A 193 -0.91 23.23 13.13
C LEU A 193 -1.66 24.12 14.14
N GLN A 194 -2.88 23.77 14.51
CA GLN A 194 -3.62 24.49 15.54
C GLN A 194 -2.88 24.45 16.89
N SER A 195 -2.28 23.30 17.22
CA SER A 195 -1.44 23.18 18.43
C SER A 195 -0.16 24.02 18.36
N ALA A 196 0.33 24.30 17.15
CA ALA A 196 1.47 25.17 16.87
C ALA A 196 1.09 26.67 16.76
N GLY A 197 -0.21 27.02 16.87
CA GLY A 197 -0.70 28.40 16.79
C GLY A 197 -0.92 28.93 15.36
N VAL A 198 -1.02 28.06 14.36
CA VAL A 198 -1.34 28.41 12.99
C VAL A 198 -2.86 28.44 12.77
N ASP A 199 -3.37 29.53 12.22
CA ASP A 199 -4.79 29.67 11.89
C ASP A 199 -5.12 28.96 10.59
N ILE A 200 -6.11 28.06 10.60
CA ILE A 200 -6.67 27.48 9.39
C ILE A 200 -7.81 28.39 8.91
N VAL A 201 -7.49 29.24 7.93
CA VAL A 201 -8.42 30.29 7.45
C VAL A 201 -9.40 29.80 6.39
N TYR A 202 -9.19 28.61 5.82
CA TYR A 202 -10.07 27.91 4.89
C TYR A 202 -9.75 26.41 4.86
N GLY A 203 -10.77 25.58 4.66
CA GLY A 203 -10.58 24.13 4.42
C GLY A 203 -10.32 23.31 5.67
N GLU A 204 -10.64 23.81 6.88
CA GLU A 204 -10.52 23.03 8.11
C GLU A 204 -11.35 21.72 8.05
N LYS A 205 -12.55 21.80 7.45
CA LYS A 205 -13.47 20.67 7.28
C LYS A 205 -14.05 20.58 5.88
N GLU A 206 -13.93 21.63 5.10
CA GLU A 206 -14.44 21.70 3.74
C GLU A 206 -13.57 20.84 2.81
N SER A 207 -14.24 20.12 1.92
CA SER A 207 -13.61 19.32 0.86
C SER A 207 -14.33 19.56 -0.45
N PHE A 208 -13.61 19.44 -1.57
CA PHE A 208 -14.21 19.46 -2.90
C PHE A 208 -14.46 18.03 -3.42
N ASP A 209 -15.40 17.91 -4.37
CA ASP A 209 -15.71 16.62 -5.01
C ASP A 209 -14.49 16.11 -5.80
N PRO A 210 -14.04 14.84 -5.63
CA PRO A 210 -12.90 14.29 -6.37
C PRO A 210 -13.08 14.34 -7.89
N THR A 211 -14.32 14.35 -8.38
CA THR A 211 -14.64 14.43 -9.81
C THR A 211 -14.68 15.86 -10.35
N GLU A 212 -14.49 16.88 -9.50
CA GLU A 212 -14.53 18.29 -9.88
C GLU A 212 -13.44 18.65 -10.91
N LYS A 213 -13.81 19.42 -11.90
CA LYS A 213 -12.91 19.87 -12.99
C LYS A 213 -12.77 21.39 -13.06
N ASN A 214 -13.63 22.14 -12.33
CA ASN A 214 -13.64 23.61 -12.32
C ASN A 214 -13.43 24.19 -10.93
N PHE A 215 -12.23 24.60 -10.63
CA PHE A 215 -11.82 25.11 -9.32
C PHE A 215 -11.94 26.62 -9.14
N SER A 216 -12.61 27.35 -10.03
CA SER A 216 -12.69 28.83 -9.96
C SER A 216 -13.36 29.34 -8.69
N SER A 217 -14.42 28.64 -8.22
CA SER A 217 -15.14 29.02 -6.98
C SER A 217 -14.25 28.72 -5.75
N LEU A 218 -13.63 27.53 -5.69
CA LEU A 218 -12.72 27.15 -4.63
C LEU A 218 -11.54 28.13 -4.54
N ALA A 219 -10.89 28.44 -5.67
CA ALA A 219 -9.76 29.36 -5.73
C ALA A 219 -10.13 30.75 -5.26
N SER A 220 -11.34 31.25 -5.64
CA SER A 220 -11.86 32.55 -5.19
C SER A 220 -12.10 32.57 -3.68
N SER A 221 -12.64 31.50 -3.11
CA SER A 221 -12.87 31.38 -1.66
C SER A 221 -11.53 31.35 -0.88
N ILE A 222 -10.55 30.60 -1.37
CA ILE A 222 -9.21 30.60 -0.80
C ILE A 222 -8.57 31.98 -0.87
N LYS A 223 -8.66 32.67 -2.02
CA LYS A 223 -8.15 34.04 -2.15
C LYS A 223 -8.80 35.01 -1.17
N ALA A 224 -10.11 34.88 -0.98
CA ALA A 224 -10.87 35.74 -0.06
C ALA A 224 -10.48 35.50 1.42
N SER A 225 -10.01 34.33 1.81
CA SER A 225 -9.55 34.02 3.16
C SER A 225 -8.18 34.62 3.47
N ASN A 226 -7.48 35.16 2.48
CA ASN A 226 -6.18 35.86 2.59
C ASN A 226 -5.13 35.00 3.35
N PRO A 227 -4.79 33.79 2.87
CA PRO A 227 -3.81 32.93 3.50
C PRO A 227 -2.37 33.35 3.18
N ASP A 228 -1.42 32.98 4.05
CA ASP A 228 0.02 33.09 3.80
C ASP A 228 0.49 31.96 2.86
N ALA A 229 -0.14 30.78 2.97
CA ALA A 229 0.19 29.59 2.21
C ALA A 229 -1.06 28.72 1.94
N VAL A 230 -0.97 27.81 0.97
CA VAL A 230 -2.03 26.85 0.66
C VAL A 230 -1.47 25.41 0.70
N LEU A 231 -2.10 24.55 1.49
CA LEU A 231 -1.89 23.11 1.41
C LEU A 231 -2.84 22.53 0.37
N VAL A 232 -2.29 21.88 -0.65
CA VAL A 232 -3.03 21.22 -1.72
C VAL A 232 -3.04 19.71 -1.47
N ILE A 233 -4.21 19.17 -1.18
CA ILE A 233 -4.43 17.73 -0.96
C ILE A 233 -5.37 17.26 -2.07
N ALA A 234 -4.80 16.71 -3.14
CA ALA A 234 -5.47 16.28 -4.35
C ALA A 234 -4.62 15.24 -5.10
N PHE A 235 -5.19 14.53 -6.06
CA PHE A 235 -4.45 13.65 -6.97
C PHE A 235 -4.28 14.35 -8.34
N ASP A 236 -4.93 13.86 -9.39
CA ASP A 236 -4.87 14.43 -10.75
C ASP A 236 -5.49 15.84 -10.84
N GLN A 237 -6.33 16.23 -9.86
CA GLN A 237 -6.92 17.55 -9.77
C GLN A 237 -5.89 18.65 -9.45
N THR A 238 -4.68 18.28 -9.04
CA THR A 238 -3.63 19.22 -8.59
C THR A 238 -3.29 20.27 -9.63
N VAL A 239 -3.10 19.90 -10.89
CA VAL A 239 -2.71 20.83 -11.96
C VAL A 239 -3.81 21.86 -12.25
N PRO A 240 -5.08 21.48 -12.53
CA PRO A 240 -6.15 22.45 -12.76
C PRO A 240 -6.44 23.31 -11.52
N LEU A 241 -6.28 22.77 -10.31
CA LEU A 241 -6.44 23.54 -9.07
C LEU A 241 -5.35 24.63 -8.93
N ILE A 242 -4.07 24.30 -9.11
CA ILE A 242 -2.96 25.27 -9.07
C ILE A 242 -3.16 26.37 -10.11
N LYS A 243 -3.55 26.03 -11.35
CA LYS A 243 -3.85 27.02 -12.39
C LYS A 243 -4.99 27.92 -11.99
N SER A 244 -6.03 27.40 -11.34
CA SER A 244 -7.14 28.20 -10.84
C SER A 244 -6.71 29.14 -9.70
N LEU A 245 -5.90 28.66 -8.74
CA LEU A 245 -5.33 29.49 -7.67
C LEU A 245 -4.48 30.63 -8.23
N SER A 246 -3.60 30.32 -9.18
CA SER A 246 -2.77 31.33 -9.87
C SER A 246 -3.61 32.37 -10.60
N SER A 247 -4.69 31.98 -11.30
CA SER A 247 -5.54 32.84 -12.07
C SER A 247 -6.25 33.91 -11.25
N VAL A 248 -6.53 33.62 -9.98
CA VAL A 248 -7.16 34.61 -9.05
C VAL A 248 -6.11 35.35 -8.21
N GLY A 249 -4.82 35.13 -8.47
CA GLY A 249 -3.71 35.80 -7.80
C GLY A 249 -3.42 35.29 -6.39
N VAL A 250 -3.65 34.02 -6.11
CA VAL A 250 -3.06 33.34 -4.96
C VAL A 250 -1.58 33.15 -5.24
N ASN A 251 -0.73 33.38 -4.24
CA ASN A 251 0.71 33.19 -4.40
C ASN A 251 1.03 31.69 -4.49
N THR A 252 1.43 31.22 -5.67
CA THR A 252 1.78 29.82 -5.93
C THR A 252 3.22 29.48 -5.57
N LYS A 253 3.97 30.36 -4.93
CA LYS A 253 5.30 30.08 -4.36
C LYS A 253 5.25 29.80 -2.85
N HIS A 254 4.10 29.47 -2.32
CA HIS A 254 3.88 29.09 -0.94
C HIS A 254 2.82 27.99 -0.89
N LEU A 255 3.01 26.97 -1.74
CA LEU A 255 2.17 25.78 -1.74
C LEU A 255 2.86 24.64 -0.98
N TYR A 256 2.04 23.82 -0.34
CA TYR A 256 2.46 22.57 0.26
C TYR A 256 1.69 21.40 -0.33
N PHE A 257 2.35 20.23 -0.35
CA PHE A 257 1.83 19.03 -0.99
C PHE A 257 1.98 17.82 -0.06
N PHE A 258 1.08 16.84 -0.23
CA PHE A 258 1.23 15.54 0.40
C PHE A 258 1.70 14.51 -0.65
N ASP A 259 1.93 13.26 -0.24
CA ASP A 259 2.45 12.21 -1.11
C ASP A 259 1.64 11.97 -2.39
N GLY A 260 0.31 12.07 -2.27
CA GLY A 260 -0.60 11.83 -3.39
C GLY A 260 -0.46 12.84 -4.55
N ASN A 261 0.26 13.93 -4.37
CA ASN A 261 0.53 14.90 -5.44
C ASN A 261 1.99 15.39 -5.49
N MET A 262 2.92 14.68 -4.85
CA MET A 262 4.36 14.92 -5.04
C MET A 262 4.85 14.28 -6.35
N SER A 263 4.66 14.97 -7.45
CA SER A 263 4.90 14.48 -8.81
C SER A 263 5.74 15.44 -9.66
N ASP A 264 6.16 14.97 -10.83
CA ASP A 264 6.83 15.78 -11.86
C ASP A 264 5.81 16.64 -12.61
N TYR A 265 5.84 17.95 -12.38
CA TYR A 265 4.99 18.93 -13.05
C TYR A 265 5.71 19.73 -14.16
N SER A 266 6.91 19.34 -14.54
CA SER A 266 7.74 20.06 -15.53
C SER A 266 7.09 20.20 -16.91
N LYS A 267 6.14 19.34 -17.24
CA LYS A 267 5.45 19.34 -18.55
C LYS A 267 4.04 19.94 -18.50
N THR A 268 3.52 20.22 -17.31
CA THR A 268 2.09 20.57 -17.11
C THR A 268 1.88 21.95 -16.50
N LEU A 269 2.90 22.49 -15.83
CA LEU A 269 2.91 23.83 -15.24
C LEU A 269 4.05 24.67 -15.83
N ASP A 270 3.89 25.99 -15.85
CA ASP A 270 4.91 26.90 -16.31
C ASP A 270 6.17 26.81 -15.43
N ALA A 271 7.34 26.88 -16.05
CA ALA A 271 8.62 26.76 -15.33
C ALA A 271 8.72 27.78 -14.19
N GLY A 272 9.18 27.30 -13.03
CA GLY A 272 9.33 28.09 -11.81
C GLY A 272 8.01 28.38 -11.07
N MET A 273 6.87 27.84 -11.51
CA MET A 273 5.60 28.07 -10.83
C MET A 273 5.59 27.50 -9.40
N LEU A 274 6.25 26.38 -9.18
CA LEU A 274 6.34 25.71 -7.88
C LEU A 274 7.71 25.87 -7.20
N GLU A 275 8.63 26.69 -7.76
CA GLU A 275 9.97 26.81 -7.22
C GLU A 275 9.96 27.25 -5.74
N GLY A 276 10.50 26.40 -4.86
CA GLY A 276 10.53 26.61 -3.42
C GLY A 276 9.39 25.97 -2.65
N ASP A 277 8.33 25.52 -3.33
CA ASP A 277 7.20 24.82 -2.71
C ASP A 277 7.63 23.46 -2.17
N LYS A 278 7.01 23.00 -1.08
CA LYS A 278 7.43 21.82 -0.36
C LYS A 278 6.33 20.78 -0.25
N GLY A 279 6.74 19.56 0.01
CA GLY A 279 5.80 18.50 0.33
C GLY A 279 6.48 17.28 0.94
N THR A 280 5.67 16.31 1.35
CA THR A 280 6.14 15.12 2.03
C THR A 280 5.74 13.86 1.30
N VAL A 281 6.59 12.83 1.35
CA VAL A 281 6.29 11.49 0.85
C VAL A 281 6.69 10.47 1.92
N PRO A 282 5.77 9.63 2.41
CA PRO A 282 6.10 8.58 3.35
C PRO A 282 6.83 7.43 2.64
N GLY A 283 7.67 6.72 3.40
CA GLY A 283 8.41 5.57 2.91
C GLY A 283 9.84 5.89 2.50
N ALA A 284 10.47 4.92 1.87
CA ALA A 284 11.88 5.01 1.50
C ALA A 284 12.08 5.67 0.14
N ILE A 285 13.10 6.51 0.07
CA ILE A 285 13.56 7.02 -1.22
C ILE A 285 14.23 5.89 -2.00
N ALA A 286 13.69 5.56 -3.17
CA ALA A 286 14.27 4.54 -4.04
C ALA A 286 15.73 4.87 -4.40
N THR A 287 16.67 4.01 -4.00
CA THR A 287 18.11 4.21 -4.26
C THR A 287 18.41 4.16 -5.77
N ALA A 288 19.53 4.74 -6.17
CA ALA A 288 19.96 4.73 -7.58
C ALA A 288 20.10 3.29 -8.13
N GLU A 289 20.58 2.35 -7.29
CA GLU A 289 20.69 0.94 -7.64
C GLU A 289 19.31 0.31 -7.85
N PHE A 290 18.37 0.56 -6.94
CA PHE A 290 17.01 0.02 -7.06
C PHE A 290 16.28 0.61 -8.26
N ARG A 291 16.41 1.92 -8.51
CA ARG A 291 15.86 2.56 -9.73
C ARG A 291 16.41 1.93 -11.01
N LYS A 292 17.72 1.64 -11.05
CA LYS A 292 18.34 0.94 -12.19
C LYS A 292 17.73 -0.45 -12.39
N ARG A 293 17.49 -1.20 -11.32
CA ARG A 293 16.84 -2.52 -11.39
C ARG A 293 15.39 -2.42 -11.88
N LEU A 294 14.61 -1.46 -11.38
CA LEU A 294 13.24 -1.21 -11.82
C LEU A 294 13.20 -0.88 -13.32
N LYS A 295 14.15 -0.09 -13.82
CA LYS A 295 14.27 0.22 -15.27
C LYS A 295 14.62 -0.98 -16.15
N THR A 296 15.04 -2.12 -15.59
CA THR A 296 15.16 -3.36 -16.37
C THR A 296 13.80 -4.02 -16.62
N ILE A 297 12.79 -3.69 -15.81
CA ILE A 297 11.40 -4.15 -15.97
C ILE A 297 10.62 -3.18 -16.86
N ASP A 298 10.78 -1.88 -16.59
CA ASP A 298 10.15 -0.81 -17.36
C ASP A 298 11.13 0.37 -17.50
N SER A 299 11.67 0.56 -18.69
CA SER A 299 12.66 1.61 -19.00
C SER A 299 12.06 3.03 -18.99
N SER A 300 10.74 3.16 -19.08
CA SER A 300 10.02 4.44 -19.18
C SER A 300 9.84 5.13 -17.82
N LEU A 301 10.14 4.45 -16.70
CA LEU A 301 9.90 4.98 -15.35
C LEU A 301 10.59 6.31 -15.10
N THR A 302 9.81 7.29 -14.66
CA THR A 302 10.24 8.62 -14.24
C THR A 302 9.98 8.86 -12.75
N THR A 303 8.96 8.21 -12.16
CA THR A 303 8.61 8.25 -10.74
C THR A 303 8.87 6.89 -10.09
N TYR A 304 9.05 6.87 -8.77
CA TYR A 304 9.38 5.65 -8.03
C TYR A 304 8.61 5.54 -6.71
N THR A 305 7.58 6.35 -6.55
CA THR A 305 6.75 6.40 -5.34
C THR A 305 6.16 5.03 -5.00
N PHE A 306 6.32 4.61 -3.75
CA PHE A 306 5.87 3.33 -3.20
C PHE A 306 6.43 2.07 -3.88
N SER A 307 7.48 2.19 -4.69
CA SER A 307 8.11 1.03 -5.33
C SER A 307 8.88 0.15 -4.34
N ALA A 308 9.55 0.73 -3.34
CA ALA A 308 10.26 0.00 -2.29
C ALA A 308 9.27 -0.74 -1.39
N GLU A 309 8.19 -0.09 -1.01
CA GLU A 309 7.09 -0.64 -0.21
C GLU A 309 6.41 -1.81 -0.93
N THR A 310 6.19 -1.68 -2.24
CA THR A 310 5.63 -2.77 -3.06
C THR A 310 6.57 -3.97 -3.12
N TYR A 311 7.86 -3.73 -3.36
CA TYR A 311 8.86 -4.78 -3.40
C TYR A 311 8.92 -5.54 -2.07
N ASP A 312 8.98 -4.81 -0.95
CA ASP A 312 9.07 -5.41 0.39
C ASP A 312 7.80 -6.15 0.78
N ALA A 313 6.61 -5.67 0.39
CA ALA A 313 5.35 -6.37 0.62
C ALA A 313 5.35 -7.76 -0.03
N VAL A 314 5.83 -7.86 -1.27
CA VAL A 314 5.96 -9.15 -1.99
C VAL A 314 6.97 -10.08 -1.31
N ILE A 315 8.14 -9.54 -0.92
CA ILE A 315 9.18 -10.35 -0.26
C ILE A 315 8.69 -10.86 1.10
N LEU A 316 8.06 -10.00 1.92
CA LEU A 316 7.51 -10.39 3.23
C LEU A 316 6.47 -11.50 3.10
N ALA A 317 5.54 -11.39 2.15
CA ALA A 317 4.53 -12.41 1.91
C ALA A 317 5.15 -13.77 1.53
N ALA A 318 6.14 -13.75 0.65
CA ALA A 318 6.84 -14.97 0.23
C ALA A 318 7.65 -15.60 1.38
N LEU A 319 8.29 -14.76 2.22
CA LEU A 319 9.01 -15.22 3.43
C LEU A 319 8.05 -15.80 4.47
N ALA A 320 6.88 -15.20 4.65
CA ALA A 320 5.84 -15.70 5.56
C ALA A 320 5.35 -17.09 5.15
N ALA A 321 5.08 -17.31 3.86
CA ALA A 321 4.75 -18.63 3.32
C ALA A 321 5.90 -19.63 3.50
N GLN A 322 7.13 -19.20 3.24
CA GLN A 322 8.33 -20.04 3.40
C GLN A 322 8.54 -20.47 4.85
N LYS A 323 8.37 -19.55 5.82
CA LYS A 323 8.46 -19.84 7.26
C LYS A 323 7.34 -20.79 7.71
N GLY A 324 6.10 -20.53 7.30
CA GLY A 324 4.95 -21.33 7.69
C GLY A 324 4.86 -22.70 7.00
N GLY A 325 5.60 -22.92 5.91
CA GLY A 325 5.62 -24.18 5.16
C GLY A 325 4.32 -24.47 4.42
N SER A 326 3.51 -23.45 4.11
CA SER A 326 2.31 -23.50 3.27
C SER A 326 2.13 -22.16 2.56
N THR A 327 1.52 -22.19 1.39
CA THR A 327 1.15 -21.01 0.61
C THR A 327 -0.31 -20.57 0.79
N ASP A 328 -1.01 -21.17 1.76
CA ASP A 328 -2.34 -20.72 2.17
C ASP A 328 -2.28 -19.31 2.75
N SER A 329 -3.24 -18.46 2.41
CA SER A 329 -3.23 -17.06 2.84
C SER A 329 -3.28 -16.91 4.36
N GLY A 330 -3.97 -17.80 5.07
CA GLY A 330 -3.93 -17.86 6.54
C GLY A 330 -2.52 -18.09 7.08
N THR A 331 -1.76 -19.01 6.46
CA THR A 331 -0.34 -19.24 6.84
C THR A 331 0.52 -18.01 6.56
N VAL A 332 0.30 -17.32 5.44
CA VAL A 332 1.01 -16.06 5.13
C VAL A 332 0.69 -15.04 6.21
N LYS A 333 -0.60 -14.80 6.51
CA LYS A 333 -1.05 -13.87 7.54
C LYS A 333 -0.38 -14.12 8.90
N ASP A 334 -0.40 -15.36 9.35
CA ASP A 334 0.07 -15.76 10.68
C ASP A 334 1.59 -15.63 10.86
N ASN A 335 2.35 -15.53 9.76
CA ASN A 335 3.81 -15.42 9.79
C ASN A 335 4.35 -14.04 9.37
N LEU A 336 3.52 -13.11 8.87
CA LEU A 336 3.96 -11.80 8.40
C LEU A 336 4.67 -10.99 9.50
N ALA A 337 4.07 -10.88 10.66
CA ALA A 337 4.67 -10.16 11.79
C ALA A 337 6.03 -10.77 12.18
N SER A 338 6.08 -12.08 12.29
CA SER A 338 7.30 -12.80 12.67
C SER A 338 8.45 -12.56 11.69
N VAL A 339 8.23 -12.72 10.37
CA VAL A 339 9.30 -12.50 9.37
C VAL A 339 9.71 -11.04 9.24
N SER A 340 8.85 -10.10 9.63
CA SER A 340 9.20 -8.68 9.72
C SER A 340 10.11 -8.36 10.91
N GLY A 341 10.20 -9.26 11.88
CA GLY A 341 11.12 -9.18 13.01
C GLY A 341 10.48 -8.95 14.38
N THR A 342 9.15 -9.12 14.56
CA THR A 342 8.51 -9.02 15.89
C THR A 342 9.10 -9.98 16.90
N ASP A 343 9.50 -11.16 16.46
CA ASP A 343 10.10 -12.20 17.29
C ASP A 343 11.65 -12.09 17.37
N GLY A 344 12.21 -11.07 16.72
CA GLY A 344 13.65 -10.95 16.50
C GLY A 344 14.18 -11.93 15.46
N GLY A 345 15.46 -12.25 15.53
CA GLY A 345 16.08 -13.24 14.65
C GLY A 345 17.26 -12.72 13.84
N THR A 346 17.73 -13.52 12.92
CA THR A 346 18.86 -13.18 12.03
C THR A 346 18.43 -12.11 11.04
N LYS A 347 19.09 -10.96 11.07
CA LYS A 347 18.83 -9.87 10.13
C LYS A 347 19.26 -10.28 8.72
N CYS A 348 18.36 -10.10 7.75
CA CYS A 348 18.60 -10.40 6.34
C CYS A 348 17.94 -9.35 5.44
N THR A 349 18.56 -9.04 4.28
CA THR A 349 18.18 -7.93 3.41
C THR A 349 17.74 -8.36 2.01
N SER A 350 17.70 -9.67 1.74
CA SER A 350 17.22 -10.21 0.46
C SER A 350 16.45 -11.51 0.69
N TYR A 351 15.52 -11.81 -0.21
CA TYR A 351 14.75 -13.05 -0.15
C TYR A 351 15.66 -14.29 -0.01
N ARG A 352 16.69 -14.40 -0.87
CA ARG A 352 17.66 -15.51 -0.85
C ARG A 352 18.35 -15.67 0.50
N ALA A 353 18.84 -14.58 1.09
CA ALA A 353 19.53 -14.62 2.38
C ALA A 353 18.59 -15.04 3.51
N CYS A 354 17.36 -14.52 3.51
CA CYS A 354 16.34 -14.85 4.50
C CYS A 354 15.91 -16.32 4.40
N VAL A 355 15.65 -16.83 3.19
CA VAL A 355 15.31 -18.24 2.98
C VAL A 355 16.45 -19.16 3.43
N THR A 356 17.72 -18.77 3.19
CA THR A 356 18.87 -19.53 3.68
C THR A 356 18.90 -19.61 5.21
N ALA A 357 18.60 -18.51 5.90
CA ALA A 357 18.51 -18.50 7.36
C ALA A 357 17.36 -19.39 7.87
N LEU A 358 16.17 -19.29 7.27
CA LEU A 358 15.00 -20.12 7.60
C LEU A 358 15.29 -21.62 7.41
N LYS A 359 15.93 -22.00 6.30
CA LYS A 359 16.32 -23.41 6.03
C LYS A 359 17.32 -23.95 7.05
N ASN A 360 18.11 -23.07 7.67
CA ASN A 360 19.02 -23.41 8.75
C ASN A 360 18.36 -23.38 10.15
N GLY A 361 17.03 -23.33 10.22
CA GLY A 361 16.27 -23.34 11.46
C GLY A 361 16.36 -22.03 12.27
N LYS A 362 16.75 -20.92 11.65
CA LYS A 362 16.86 -19.62 12.33
C LYS A 362 15.61 -18.77 12.07
N ASP A 363 15.15 -18.09 13.11
CA ASP A 363 14.21 -16.98 12.91
C ASP A 363 14.91 -15.82 12.21
N ILE A 364 14.13 -15.01 11.52
CA ILE A 364 14.63 -13.90 10.70
C ILE A 364 13.99 -12.56 11.09
N THR A 365 14.73 -11.51 10.82
CA THR A 365 14.25 -10.12 10.75
C THR A 365 14.54 -9.62 9.34
N TYR A 366 13.52 -9.52 8.50
CA TYR A 366 13.69 -8.94 7.18
C TYR A 366 13.89 -7.43 7.30
N SER A 367 14.99 -6.94 6.73
CA SER A 367 15.31 -5.50 6.65
C SER A 367 15.40 -5.13 5.18
N GLY A 368 14.26 -4.79 4.60
CA GLY A 368 14.10 -4.52 3.19
C GLY A 368 14.42 -3.09 2.79
N LEU A 369 13.98 -2.74 1.58
CA LEU A 369 14.26 -1.46 0.93
C LEU A 369 13.45 -0.31 1.54
N ALA A 370 12.22 -0.59 1.99
CA ALA A 370 11.33 0.41 2.58
C ALA A 370 11.68 0.75 4.04
N GLY A 371 12.49 -0.09 4.71
CA GLY A 371 12.94 0.18 6.07
C GLY A 371 11.83 0.21 7.13
N ILE A 372 10.77 -0.56 6.92
CA ILE A 372 9.52 -0.49 7.71
C ILE A 372 9.64 -0.94 9.17
N GLY A 373 10.71 -1.64 9.54
CA GLY A 373 10.81 -2.32 10.83
C GLY A 373 9.77 -3.44 11.00
N PRO A 374 9.68 -4.06 12.19
CA PRO A 374 8.64 -5.03 12.48
C PRO A 374 7.24 -4.43 12.38
N PHE A 375 6.25 -5.23 11.99
CA PHE A 375 4.86 -4.82 12.08
C PHE A 375 4.43 -4.65 13.54
N ASN A 376 3.67 -3.59 13.84
CA ASN A 376 3.06 -3.39 15.14
C ASN A 376 1.75 -4.19 15.28
N THR A 377 1.08 -4.07 16.43
CA THR A 377 -0.18 -4.79 16.71
C THR A 377 -1.37 -4.36 15.87
N LYS A 378 -1.24 -3.27 15.11
CA LYS A 378 -2.25 -2.78 14.16
C LYS A 378 -1.88 -3.14 12.71
N HIS A 379 -0.85 -3.95 12.52
CA HIS A 379 -0.30 -4.38 11.24
C HIS A 379 0.30 -3.23 10.39
N ASP A 380 0.66 -2.13 11.06
CA ASP A 380 1.42 -1.03 10.48
C ASP A 380 2.93 -1.27 10.62
N PRO A 381 3.78 -0.62 9.81
CA PRO A 381 5.21 -0.52 10.09
C PRO A 381 5.47 0.10 11.46
N SER A 382 6.38 -0.45 12.25
CA SER A 382 6.74 0.14 13.55
C SER A 382 7.65 1.36 13.45
N SER A 383 8.28 1.56 12.30
CA SER A 383 9.10 2.73 11.98
C SER A 383 8.60 3.40 10.71
N ALA A 384 8.73 4.71 10.69
CA ALA A 384 8.39 5.53 9.54
C ALA A 384 9.58 6.40 9.14
N SER A 385 9.80 6.53 7.84
CA SER A 385 10.65 7.56 7.24
C SER A 385 9.77 8.42 6.37
N ILE A 386 9.78 9.72 6.59
CA ILE A 386 9.03 10.68 5.78
C ILE A 386 10.04 11.57 5.06
N GLY A 387 10.08 11.49 3.75
CA GLY A 387 10.89 12.38 2.92
C GLY A 387 10.24 13.75 2.81
N VAL A 388 11.03 14.79 3.00
CA VAL A 388 10.66 16.19 2.70
C VAL A 388 11.32 16.56 1.37
N PHE A 389 10.56 17.21 0.50
CA PHE A 389 10.98 17.60 -0.84
C PHE A 389 10.70 19.06 -1.07
N THR A 390 11.54 19.69 -1.91
CA THR A 390 11.35 21.05 -2.38
C THR A 390 11.33 21.04 -3.91
N TYR A 391 10.40 21.76 -4.53
CA TYR A 391 10.35 21.89 -5.98
C TYR A 391 11.44 22.83 -6.50
N ASP A 392 12.11 22.42 -7.56
CA ASP A 392 13.08 23.26 -8.28
C ASP A 392 12.41 24.15 -9.34
N ALA A 393 13.21 24.98 -10.01
CA ALA A 393 12.76 25.89 -11.08
C ALA A 393 12.16 25.16 -12.30
N SER A 394 12.34 23.84 -12.41
CA SER A 394 11.72 23.02 -13.45
C SER A 394 10.41 22.35 -12.99
N ASN A 395 9.92 22.67 -11.79
CA ASN A 395 8.80 22.02 -11.12
C ASN A 395 9.02 20.50 -10.91
N LEU A 396 10.26 20.11 -10.62
CA LEU A 396 10.65 18.77 -10.24
C LEU A 396 10.86 18.70 -8.74
N PRO A 397 10.29 17.72 -8.02
CA PRO A 397 10.52 17.58 -6.60
C PRO A 397 11.93 17.05 -6.35
N GLN A 398 12.72 17.81 -5.59
CA GLN A 398 14.06 17.46 -5.16
C GLN A 398 14.02 17.02 -3.71
N PHE A 399 14.62 15.86 -3.42
CA PHE A 399 14.75 15.37 -2.05
C PHE A 399 15.63 16.31 -1.23
N ASP A 400 15.14 16.77 -0.09
CA ASP A 400 15.85 17.62 0.85
C ASP A 400 16.40 16.78 2.01
N HIS A 401 15.53 16.24 2.85
CA HIS A 401 15.90 15.39 3.99
C HIS A 401 14.81 14.40 4.34
N SER A 402 15.11 13.47 5.25
CA SER A 402 14.10 12.58 5.84
C SER A 402 13.95 12.84 7.32
N GLN A 403 12.71 12.78 7.80
CA GLN A 403 12.42 12.68 9.23
C GLN A 403 11.97 11.26 9.55
N THR A 404 12.48 10.69 10.64
CA THR A 404 12.10 9.35 11.09
C THR A 404 11.23 9.45 12.33
N GLY A 405 10.19 8.63 12.40
CA GLY A 405 9.27 8.56 13.52
C GLY A 405 8.96 7.11 13.90
N LYS A 406 8.41 6.93 15.11
CA LYS A 406 7.82 5.65 15.52
C LYS A 406 6.33 5.69 15.21
N VAL A 407 5.80 4.59 14.72
CA VAL A 407 4.36 4.38 14.56
C VAL A 407 3.84 3.71 15.83
N SER A 408 2.87 4.35 16.47
CA SER A 408 2.27 3.90 17.76
C SER A 408 0.94 3.17 17.55
#